data_4ced88689e4073c45c01ddc436b9dec0
#
_entry.id   4ced88689e4073c45c01ddc436b9dec0
#
_cell.length_a   1.000
_cell.length_b   1.000
_cell.length_c   1.000
_cell.angle_alpha   90.00
_cell.angle_beta   90.00
_cell.angle_gamma   90.00
#
_symmetry.space_group_name_H-M   'P 1'
#
loop_
_entity.id
_entity.type
_entity.pdbx_description
1 polymer ?
#
loop_
_entity_poly.entity_id
_entity_poly.type
_entity_poly.pdbx_seq_one_letter_code
_entity_poly.pdbx_strand_id
1 'polypeptide(L)'
;MRMRDYSRSNQGGGGDGRTRRTAAQRRTQQQMTQCSQAWSDLLTEEERIAWRRLAETLPRRGRKGRLHRVRGHQVFRAINTVLVLIGREPRTDPPPPPKFGENPRVTLQFKGTSKGPALKLRLSETPTEDIMVFASPPWKAGRTYCGDYRFIGLLPAPVNGWSDITRLYVQKFGMPPPNTRVFIRTWQVVDGWENRGQMQLTNALVPTPGAGTGGWRRNRADGQKG
;
A
#
# COMPACT_ATOMS: atom_id res chain seq x y z
N MET A 1 -18.82 51.71 -23.33
CA MET A 1 -19.21 50.56 -22.53
C MET A 1 -19.60 49.42 -23.45
N ARG A 2 -18.69 48.46 -23.75
CA ARG A 2 -18.94 47.37 -24.70
C ARG A 2 -19.02 46.06 -23.90
N MET A 3 -20.24 45.48 -23.86
CA MET A 3 -20.48 44.13 -23.35
C MET A 3 -19.86 43.13 -24.29
N ARG A 4 -19.02 42.21 -23.76
CA ARG A 4 -18.52 41.04 -24.50
C ARG A 4 -19.44 39.87 -24.21
N ASP A 5 -20.15 39.43 -25.23
CA ASP A 5 -20.91 38.19 -25.24
C ASP A 5 -19.94 36.99 -25.19
N TYR A 6 -19.99 36.22 -24.12
CA TYR A 6 -19.36 34.89 -24.03
C TYR A 6 -20.40 33.83 -24.38
N SER A 7 -20.63 33.60 -25.65
CA SER A 7 -21.34 32.41 -26.13
C SER A 7 -20.39 31.20 -26.00
N ARG A 8 -20.52 30.44 -24.92
CA ARG A 8 -19.91 29.13 -24.79
C ARG A 8 -20.64 28.13 -25.65
N SER A 9 -20.08 27.82 -26.81
CA SER A 9 -20.49 26.67 -27.64
C SER A 9 -20.12 25.38 -26.88
N ASN A 10 -21.13 24.80 -26.25
CA ASN A 10 -21.05 23.47 -25.63
C ASN A 10 -21.20 22.42 -26.73
N GLN A 11 -20.12 22.11 -27.46
CA GLN A 11 -20.09 20.95 -28.36
C GLN A 11 -20.00 19.69 -27.50
N GLY A 12 -21.15 19.06 -27.25
CA GLY A 12 -21.29 17.77 -26.63
C GLY A 12 -20.68 16.69 -27.51
N GLY A 13 -19.39 16.44 -27.35
CA GLY A 13 -18.74 15.24 -27.85
C GLY A 13 -19.19 14.05 -27.00
N GLY A 14 -20.25 13.35 -27.37
CA GLY A 14 -20.68 12.07 -26.85
C GLY A 14 -19.68 10.97 -27.17
N GLY A 15 -18.46 11.07 -26.61
CA GLY A 15 -17.52 9.96 -26.64
C GLY A 15 -17.97 8.96 -25.58
N ASP A 16 -18.27 7.72 -25.96
CA ASP A 16 -18.49 6.59 -25.07
C ASP A 16 -17.20 6.32 -24.27
N GLY A 17 -16.98 7.18 -23.27
CA GLY A 17 -15.78 7.24 -22.41
C GLY A 17 -15.70 6.12 -21.39
N ARG A 18 -16.17 4.93 -21.71
CA ARG A 18 -15.87 3.71 -20.95
C ARG A 18 -14.41 3.34 -21.19
N THR A 19 -13.50 4.06 -20.51
CA THR A 19 -12.09 3.67 -20.44
C THR A 19 -12.01 2.18 -20.10
N ARG A 20 -11.50 1.38 -21.04
CA ARG A 20 -11.32 -0.08 -20.86
C ARG A 20 -10.52 -0.30 -19.58
N ARG A 21 -11.16 -0.92 -18.59
CA ARG A 21 -10.51 -1.25 -17.30
C ARG A 21 -9.24 -2.06 -17.55
N THR A 22 -8.17 -1.71 -16.83
CA THR A 22 -6.92 -2.47 -16.89
C THR A 22 -7.12 -3.88 -16.33
N ALA A 23 -6.24 -4.82 -16.67
CA ALA A 23 -6.28 -6.18 -16.13
C ALA A 23 -6.25 -6.19 -14.59
N ALA A 24 -5.48 -5.29 -13.97
CA ALA A 24 -5.41 -5.14 -12.52
C ALA A 24 -6.76 -4.66 -11.93
N GLN A 25 -7.40 -3.68 -12.56
CA GLN A 25 -8.73 -3.21 -12.13
C GLN A 25 -9.79 -4.31 -12.24
N ARG A 26 -9.73 -5.12 -13.30
CA ARG A 26 -10.64 -6.28 -13.49
C ARG A 26 -10.45 -7.32 -12.38
N ARG A 27 -9.20 -7.68 -12.04
CA ARG A 27 -8.89 -8.61 -10.94
C ARG A 27 -9.42 -8.12 -9.60
N THR A 28 -9.15 -6.85 -9.24
CA THR A 28 -9.67 -6.26 -8.00
C THR A 28 -11.19 -6.29 -7.97
N GLN A 29 -11.84 -5.97 -9.07
CA GLN A 29 -13.30 -6.02 -9.15
C GLN A 29 -13.84 -7.44 -9.01
N GLN A 30 -13.21 -8.44 -9.66
CA GLN A 30 -13.58 -9.85 -9.50
C GLN A 30 -13.46 -10.30 -8.04
N GLN A 31 -12.35 -9.98 -7.37
CA GLN A 31 -12.18 -10.29 -5.94
C GLN A 31 -13.27 -9.64 -5.08
N MET A 32 -13.58 -8.36 -5.32
CA MET A 32 -14.67 -7.68 -4.60
C MET A 32 -16.04 -8.30 -4.89
N THR A 33 -16.29 -8.74 -6.11
CA THR A 33 -17.55 -9.42 -6.49
C THR A 33 -17.63 -10.79 -5.81
N GLN A 34 -16.56 -11.58 -5.83
CA GLN A 34 -16.49 -12.86 -5.13
C GLN A 34 -16.75 -12.72 -3.62
N CYS A 35 -16.11 -11.76 -2.96
CA CYS A 35 -16.38 -11.49 -1.55
C CYS A 35 -17.83 -11.02 -1.29
N SER A 36 -18.43 -10.29 -2.24
CA SER A 36 -19.83 -9.86 -2.09
C SER A 36 -20.81 -11.01 -2.28
N GLN A 37 -20.55 -11.89 -3.25
CA GLN A 37 -21.33 -13.11 -3.47
C GLN A 37 -21.20 -14.08 -2.30
N ALA A 38 -20.01 -14.26 -1.75
CA ALA A 38 -19.78 -15.09 -0.58
C ALA A 38 -20.64 -14.68 0.63
N TRP A 39 -20.92 -13.38 0.80
CA TRP A 39 -21.85 -12.91 1.85
C TRP A 39 -23.25 -13.49 1.68
N SER A 40 -23.75 -13.58 0.45
CA SER A 40 -25.11 -14.06 0.15
C SER A 40 -25.19 -15.57 0.09
N ASP A 41 -24.17 -16.22 -0.46
CA ASP A 41 -24.25 -17.60 -0.90
C ASP A 41 -23.60 -18.57 0.10
N LEU A 42 -22.59 -18.13 0.88
CA LEU A 42 -21.82 -19.01 1.75
C LEU A 42 -22.11 -18.81 3.24
N LEU A 43 -22.56 -17.62 3.67
CA LEU A 43 -22.77 -17.35 5.10
C LEU A 43 -24.16 -17.82 5.56
N THR A 44 -24.17 -18.48 6.72
CA THR A 44 -25.39 -18.74 7.47
C THR A 44 -25.95 -17.45 8.05
N GLU A 45 -27.20 -17.47 8.54
CA GLU A 45 -27.77 -16.26 9.17
C GLU A 45 -27.07 -15.95 10.51
N GLU A 46 -26.63 -16.97 11.26
CA GLU A 46 -25.86 -16.80 12.50
C GLU A 46 -24.54 -16.06 12.23
N GLU A 47 -23.80 -16.47 11.19
CA GLU A 47 -22.56 -15.80 10.78
C GLU A 47 -22.83 -14.36 10.35
N ARG A 48 -23.90 -14.09 9.59
CA ARG A 48 -24.28 -12.71 9.22
C ARG A 48 -24.62 -11.87 10.45
N ILE A 49 -25.30 -12.45 11.44
CA ILE A 49 -25.58 -11.78 12.72
C ILE A 49 -24.28 -11.46 13.46
N ALA A 50 -23.33 -12.40 13.51
CA ALA A 50 -22.03 -12.17 14.14
C ALA A 50 -21.26 -11.01 13.48
N TRP A 51 -21.25 -10.94 12.14
CA TRP A 51 -20.65 -9.82 11.40
C TRP A 51 -21.40 -8.49 11.63
N ARG A 52 -22.73 -8.49 11.78
CA ARG A 52 -23.50 -7.29 12.12
C ARG A 52 -23.13 -6.79 13.52
N ARG A 53 -23.01 -7.68 14.52
CA ARG A 53 -22.56 -7.36 15.88
C ARG A 53 -21.14 -6.77 15.88
N LEU A 54 -20.20 -7.37 15.15
CA LEU A 54 -18.86 -6.80 14.99
C LEU A 54 -18.95 -5.39 14.39
N ALA A 55 -19.76 -5.17 13.36
CA ALA A 55 -19.90 -3.87 12.72
C ALA A 55 -20.42 -2.77 13.67
N GLU A 56 -21.24 -3.13 14.66
CA GLU A 56 -21.78 -2.21 15.66
C GLU A 56 -20.69 -1.70 16.61
N THR A 57 -19.61 -2.47 16.82
CA THR A 57 -18.47 -2.07 17.65
C THR A 57 -17.47 -1.17 16.91
N LEU A 58 -17.64 -0.96 15.60
CA LEU A 58 -16.70 -0.27 14.73
C LEU A 58 -17.25 1.05 14.17
N PRO A 59 -17.41 2.11 14.98
CA PRO A 59 -17.89 3.39 14.49
C PRO A 59 -16.84 4.00 13.54
N ARG A 60 -17.24 4.37 12.32
CA ARG A 60 -16.41 5.13 11.39
C ARG A 60 -16.83 6.59 11.37
N ARG A 61 -15.84 7.49 11.40
CA ARG A 61 -16.07 8.90 11.07
C ARG A 61 -16.24 9.05 9.56
N GLY A 62 -17.37 9.52 9.11
CA GLY A 62 -17.59 9.86 7.72
C GLY A 62 -16.90 11.17 7.32
N ARG A 63 -16.95 11.48 6.03
CA ARG A 63 -16.23 12.59 5.38
C ARG A 63 -16.49 14.01 5.97
N LYS A 64 -17.51 14.20 6.81
CA LYS A 64 -17.85 15.47 7.46
C LYS A 64 -17.91 15.34 9.00
N GLY A 65 -17.15 14.42 9.59
CA GLY A 65 -17.15 14.20 11.05
C GLY A 65 -18.39 13.48 11.59
N ARG A 66 -19.35 13.10 10.75
CA ARG A 66 -20.52 12.31 11.16
C ARG A 66 -20.10 10.87 11.40
N LEU A 67 -20.56 10.29 12.49
CA LEU A 67 -20.39 8.86 12.75
C LEU A 67 -21.32 8.09 11.80
N HIS A 68 -20.75 7.28 10.93
CA HIS A 68 -21.50 6.35 10.10
C HIS A 68 -21.38 4.94 10.68
N ARG A 69 -22.51 4.32 10.95
CA ARG A 69 -22.55 2.89 11.27
C ARG A 69 -22.13 2.11 10.03
N VAL A 70 -21.11 1.27 10.18
CA VAL A 70 -20.67 0.34 9.15
C VAL A 70 -21.64 -0.85 9.16
N ARG A 71 -22.03 -1.35 8.01
CA ARG A 71 -22.88 -2.55 7.91
C ARG A 71 -22.03 -3.82 7.96
N GLY A 72 -22.56 -4.93 8.52
CA GLY A 72 -21.84 -6.20 8.63
C GLY A 72 -21.23 -6.69 7.32
N HIS A 73 -21.98 -6.65 6.21
CA HIS A 73 -21.45 -7.02 4.89
C HIS A 73 -20.28 -6.16 4.40
N GLN A 74 -20.21 -4.88 4.84
CA GLN A 74 -19.09 -4.00 4.48
C GLN A 74 -17.83 -4.39 5.24
N VAL A 75 -17.97 -4.77 6.54
CA VAL A 75 -16.85 -5.26 7.35
C VAL A 75 -16.36 -6.61 6.81
N PHE A 76 -17.28 -7.55 6.56
CA PHE A 76 -16.98 -8.84 5.94
C PHE A 76 -16.18 -8.68 4.65
N ARG A 77 -16.70 -7.86 3.72
CA ARG A 77 -16.03 -7.60 2.45
C ARG A 77 -14.68 -6.94 2.62
N ALA A 78 -14.54 -5.97 3.52
CA ALA A 78 -13.28 -5.26 3.73
C ALA A 78 -12.19 -6.22 4.23
N ILE A 79 -12.49 -7.04 5.24
CA ILE A 79 -11.56 -8.01 5.83
C ILE A 79 -11.20 -9.10 4.81
N ASN A 80 -12.19 -9.72 4.19
CA ASN A 80 -11.95 -10.80 3.24
C ASN A 80 -11.25 -10.36 1.95
N THR A 81 -11.48 -9.13 1.50
CA THR A 81 -10.70 -8.58 0.38
C THR A 81 -9.22 -8.47 0.73
N VAL A 82 -8.90 -8.08 1.97
CA VAL A 82 -7.50 -8.01 2.44
C VAL A 82 -6.91 -9.42 2.56
N LEU A 83 -7.63 -10.38 3.14
CA LEU A 83 -7.18 -11.77 3.24
C LEU A 83 -6.85 -12.35 1.87
N VAL A 84 -7.75 -12.24 0.90
CA VAL A 84 -7.52 -12.70 -0.48
C VAL A 84 -6.34 -11.96 -1.12
N LEU A 85 -6.20 -10.66 -0.87
CA LEU A 85 -5.09 -9.86 -1.41
C LEU A 85 -3.73 -10.35 -0.91
N ILE A 86 -3.65 -10.79 0.35
CA ILE A 86 -2.42 -11.34 0.95
C ILE A 86 -2.27 -12.86 0.76
N GLY A 87 -3.15 -13.48 -0.03
CA GLY A 87 -3.08 -14.92 -0.35
C GLY A 87 -3.59 -15.85 0.75
N ARG A 88 -4.44 -15.35 1.64
CA ARG A 88 -5.11 -16.15 2.69
C ARG A 88 -6.54 -16.48 2.30
N GLU A 89 -7.07 -17.56 2.88
CA GLU A 89 -8.46 -17.97 2.70
C GLU A 89 -9.42 -16.93 3.31
N PRO A 90 -10.56 -16.66 2.67
CA PRO A 90 -11.63 -15.87 3.24
C PRO A 90 -12.20 -16.54 4.51
N ARG A 91 -12.67 -15.74 5.45
CA ARG A 91 -13.30 -16.21 6.69
C ARG A 91 -14.81 -16.07 6.61
N THR A 92 -15.52 -17.03 7.16
CA THR A 92 -16.97 -16.96 7.36
C THR A 92 -17.33 -16.30 8.69
N ASP A 93 -16.55 -16.56 9.74
CA ASP A 93 -16.71 -15.97 11.06
C ASP A 93 -15.89 -14.68 11.22
N PRO A 94 -16.41 -13.67 11.96
CA PRO A 94 -15.70 -12.43 12.18
C PRO A 94 -14.49 -12.62 13.09
N PRO A 95 -13.29 -12.09 12.71
CA PRO A 95 -12.14 -12.11 13.59
C PRO A 95 -12.34 -11.13 14.76
N PRO A 96 -11.74 -11.39 15.93
CA PRO A 96 -11.74 -10.41 17.02
C PRO A 96 -11.02 -9.13 16.57
N PRO A 97 -11.35 -7.96 17.17
CA PRO A 97 -10.60 -6.74 16.95
C PRO A 97 -9.12 -6.96 17.31
N PRO A 98 -8.17 -6.67 16.41
CA PRO A 98 -6.76 -6.97 16.63
C PRO A 98 -6.15 -5.98 17.62
N LYS A 99 -5.18 -6.46 18.38
CA LYS A 99 -4.23 -5.60 19.09
C LYS A 99 -2.99 -5.51 18.20
N PHE A 100 -2.81 -4.38 17.53
CA PHE A 100 -1.59 -4.13 16.78
C PHE A 100 -0.45 -3.74 17.73
N GLY A 101 0.72 -4.35 17.53
CA GLY A 101 1.98 -3.87 18.11
C GLY A 101 2.43 -2.57 17.43
N GLU A 102 3.58 -2.04 17.85
CA GLU A 102 4.19 -0.92 17.14
C GLU A 102 4.58 -1.33 15.73
N ASN A 103 4.29 -0.44 14.76
CA ASN A 103 4.70 -0.70 13.39
C ASN A 103 6.17 -0.26 13.23
N PRO A 104 7.11 -1.17 12.92
CA PRO A 104 8.51 -0.83 12.82
C PRO A 104 8.75 0.25 11.75
N ARG A 105 9.63 1.18 12.05
CA ARG A 105 10.06 2.19 11.07
C ARG A 105 10.79 1.49 9.93
N VAL A 106 10.50 1.91 8.70
CA VAL A 106 11.12 1.34 7.51
C VAL A 106 11.92 2.40 6.76
N THR A 107 13.10 2.00 6.28
CA THR A 107 13.94 2.84 5.42
C THR A 107 14.27 2.08 4.15
N LEU A 108 13.93 2.66 3.00
CA LEU A 108 14.26 2.11 1.69
C LEU A 108 15.71 2.42 1.33
N GLN A 109 16.45 1.41 0.90
CA GLN A 109 17.79 1.56 0.34
C GLN A 109 17.94 0.74 -0.93
N PHE A 110 18.74 1.25 -1.86
CA PHE A 110 19.20 0.50 -3.02
C PHE A 110 20.61 0.00 -2.74
N LYS A 111 20.82 -1.32 -2.93
CA LYS A 111 22.16 -1.92 -2.89
C LYS A 111 22.54 -2.38 -4.30
N GLY A 112 23.72 -1.98 -4.77
CA GLY A 112 24.26 -2.45 -6.03
C GLY A 112 24.52 -3.96 -5.96
N THR A 113 24.10 -4.68 -6.99
CA THR A 113 24.42 -6.10 -7.19
C THR A 113 24.87 -6.32 -8.64
N SER A 114 25.47 -7.45 -8.96
CA SER A 114 25.84 -7.81 -10.34
C SER A 114 24.65 -7.89 -11.31
N LYS A 115 23.43 -8.03 -10.76
CA LYS A 115 22.15 -8.11 -11.52
C LYS A 115 21.36 -6.79 -11.54
N GLY A 116 21.96 -5.70 -11.05
CA GLY A 116 21.28 -4.39 -10.92
C GLY A 116 21.00 -3.98 -9.46
N PRO A 117 20.28 -2.89 -9.26
CA PRO A 117 19.98 -2.41 -7.92
C PRO A 117 18.98 -3.32 -7.20
N ALA A 118 19.35 -3.84 -6.02
CA ALA A 118 18.43 -4.51 -5.12
C ALA A 118 17.71 -3.49 -4.23
N LEU A 119 16.38 -3.63 -4.13
CA LEU A 119 15.53 -2.81 -3.26
C LEU A 119 15.41 -3.50 -1.89
N LYS A 120 15.95 -2.87 -0.86
CA LYS A 120 15.94 -3.43 0.50
C LYS A 120 15.28 -2.46 1.47
N LEU A 121 14.43 -2.98 2.34
CA LEU A 121 13.85 -2.27 3.46
C LEU A 121 14.62 -2.62 4.73
N ARG A 122 15.18 -1.60 5.38
CA ARG A 122 15.72 -1.72 6.74
C ARG A 122 14.60 -1.47 7.71
N LEU A 123 14.46 -2.35 8.70
CA LEU A 123 13.48 -2.24 9.77
C LEU A 123 14.18 -1.80 11.06
N SER A 124 13.50 -0.99 11.89
CA SER A 124 14.02 -0.62 13.23
C SER A 124 14.04 -1.81 14.18
N GLU A 125 13.11 -2.75 13.98
CA GLU A 125 12.94 -3.96 14.79
C GLU A 125 12.31 -5.08 13.95
N THR A 126 12.34 -6.31 14.43
CA THR A 126 11.67 -7.43 13.79
C THR A 126 10.16 -7.30 14.00
N PRO A 127 9.35 -7.28 12.92
CA PRO A 127 7.90 -7.18 13.07
C PRO A 127 7.33 -8.46 13.67
N THR A 128 6.35 -8.30 14.56
CA THR A 128 5.58 -9.42 15.12
C THR A 128 4.43 -9.82 14.20
N GLU A 129 3.96 -8.86 13.38
CA GLU A 129 2.81 -9.03 12.51
C GLU A 129 3.22 -8.98 11.04
N ASP A 130 2.37 -9.52 10.17
CA ASP A 130 2.55 -9.37 8.74
C ASP A 130 2.51 -7.89 8.34
N ILE A 131 3.40 -7.48 7.46
CA ILE A 131 3.45 -6.12 6.93
C ILE A 131 3.11 -6.12 5.45
N MET A 132 2.06 -5.39 5.09
CA MET A 132 1.72 -5.11 3.69
C MET A 132 2.65 -4.05 3.12
N VAL A 133 3.19 -4.33 1.93
CA VAL A 133 4.08 -3.41 1.21
C VAL A 133 3.38 -2.87 -0.03
N PHE A 134 3.35 -1.56 -0.12
CA PHE A 134 2.85 -0.83 -1.29
C PHE A 134 3.97 -0.02 -1.88
N ALA A 135 4.09 -0.02 -3.19
CA ALA A 135 5.11 0.72 -3.91
C ALA A 135 4.52 1.60 -5.00
N SER A 136 5.23 2.66 -5.33
CA SER A 136 4.94 3.49 -6.48
C SER A 136 5.65 2.96 -7.73
N PRO A 137 5.16 3.27 -8.95
CA PRO A 137 6.02 3.22 -10.12
C PRO A 137 7.22 4.16 -9.93
N PRO A 138 8.29 4.02 -10.75
CA PRO A 138 9.43 4.94 -10.69
C PRO A 138 9.02 6.34 -11.13
N TRP A 139 9.43 7.35 -10.39
CA TRP A 139 9.16 8.76 -10.64
C TRP A 139 10.45 9.55 -10.92
N LYS A 140 10.33 10.75 -11.47
CA LYS A 140 11.46 11.67 -11.64
C LYS A 140 12.17 11.93 -10.30
N ALA A 141 13.49 12.04 -10.31
CA ALA A 141 14.35 12.17 -9.12
C ALA A 141 13.92 13.27 -8.15
N GLY A 142 13.52 14.44 -8.67
CA GLY A 142 13.09 15.59 -7.87
C GLY A 142 11.70 15.49 -7.25
N ARG A 143 10.96 14.41 -7.48
CA ARG A 143 9.63 14.25 -6.86
C ARG A 143 9.76 13.97 -5.37
N THR A 144 9.02 14.71 -4.55
CA THR A 144 9.04 14.60 -3.08
C THR A 144 7.81 13.90 -2.52
N TYR A 145 6.75 13.76 -3.31
CA TYR A 145 5.47 13.18 -2.89
C TYR A 145 4.93 12.18 -3.93
N CYS A 146 4.25 11.14 -3.44
CA CYS A 146 3.53 10.17 -4.28
C CYS A 146 2.14 9.89 -3.71
N GLY A 147 1.12 9.83 -4.58
CA GLY A 147 -0.24 9.39 -4.25
C GLY A 147 -0.61 8.05 -4.89
N ASP A 148 0.16 7.58 -5.89
CA ASP A 148 -0.09 6.32 -6.61
C ASP A 148 0.73 5.18 -6.01
N TYR A 149 0.15 4.50 -5.03
CA TYR A 149 0.73 3.31 -4.42
C TYR A 149 -0.07 2.07 -4.81
N ARG A 150 0.64 1.01 -5.17
CA ARG A 150 0.04 -0.29 -5.50
C ARG A 150 0.59 -1.36 -4.57
N PHE A 151 -0.26 -2.26 -4.12
CA PHE A 151 0.15 -3.42 -3.35
C PHE A 151 1.11 -4.29 -4.18
N ILE A 152 2.25 -4.64 -3.59
CA ILE A 152 3.27 -5.50 -4.23
C ILE A 152 3.47 -6.83 -3.50
N GLY A 153 3.02 -6.96 -2.26
CA GLY A 153 3.09 -8.20 -1.49
C GLY A 153 3.24 -7.96 0.01
N LEU A 154 3.34 -9.05 0.76
CA LEU A 154 3.77 -9.01 2.16
C LEU A 154 5.27 -8.81 2.23
N LEU A 155 5.73 -8.17 3.30
CA LEU A 155 7.14 -7.96 3.56
C LEU A 155 7.82 -9.31 3.81
N PRO A 156 8.86 -9.68 3.04
CA PRO A 156 9.63 -10.89 3.31
C PRO A 156 10.31 -10.83 4.67
N ALA A 157 10.49 -11.99 5.31
CA ALA A 157 11.20 -12.08 6.58
C ALA A 157 12.56 -11.36 6.49
N PRO A 158 12.91 -10.54 7.49
CA PRO A 158 14.17 -9.81 7.48
C PRO A 158 15.36 -10.74 7.72
N VAL A 159 16.43 -10.53 6.96
CA VAL A 159 17.73 -11.16 7.18
C VAL A 159 18.70 -10.06 7.61
N ASN A 160 19.26 -10.19 8.82
CA ASN A 160 20.14 -9.17 9.42
C ASN A 160 19.52 -7.76 9.41
N GLY A 161 18.23 -7.65 9.74
CA GLY A 161 17.48 -6.39 9.79
C GLY A 161 17.10 -5.82 8.41
N TRP A 162 17.25 -6.60 7.32
CA TRP A 162 16.90 -6.19 5.97
C TRP A 162 15.92 -7.15 5.33
N SER A 163 14.85 -6.62 4.74
CA SER A 163 13.94 -7.36 3.88
C SER A 163 14.17 -7.00 2.42
N ASP A 164 14.38 -7.99 1.58
CA ASP A 164 14.58 -7.81 0.14
C ASP A 164 13.24 -7.82 -0.59
N ILE A 165 12.83 -6.68 -1.10
CA ILE A 165 11.57 -6.49 -1.84
C ILE A 165 11.79 -6.41 -3.36
N THR A 166 13.00 -6.66 -3.84
CA THR A 166 13.36 -6.52 -5.27
C THR A 166 12.42 -7.33 -6.16
N ARG A 167 12.21 -8.60 -5.84
CA ARG A 167 11.33 -9.48 -6.63
C ARG A 167 9.90 -8.96 -6.67
N LEU A 168 9.35 -8.54 -5.53
CA LEU A 168 7.98 -8.00 -5.43
C LEU A 168 7.83 -6.74 -6.29
N TYR A 169 8.81 -5.85 -6.21
CA TYR A 169 8.81 -4.62 -6.98
C TYR A 169 8.90 -4.89 -8.49
N VAL A 170 9.89 -5.69 -8.90
CA VAL A 170 10.16 -5.98 -10.31
C VAL A 170 9.00 -6.72 -10.98
N GLN A 171 8.34 -7.63 -10.29
CA GLN A 171 7.13 -8.29 -10.81
C GLN A 171 5.99 -7.31 -11.10
N LYS A 172 5.92 -6.19 -10.37
CA LYS A 172 4.82 -5.21 -10.50
C LYS A 172 5.13 -4.09 -11.49
N PHE A 173 6.36 -3.61 -11.51
CA PHE A 173 6.74 -2.38 -12.22
C PHE A 173 7.93 -2.56 -13.18
N GLY A 174 8.60 -3.70 -13.16
CA GLY A 174 9.90 -3.87 -13.79
C GLY A 174 11.05 -3.27 -12.94
N MET A 175 12.28 -3.39 -13.43
CA MET A 175 13.44 -2.79 -12.78
C MET A 175 13.35 -1.26 -12.89
N PRO A 176 13.47 -0.51 -11.77
CA PRO A 176 13.40 0.93 -11.83
C PRO A 176 14.62 1.52 -12.53
N PRO A 177 14.44 2.46 -13.48
CA PRO A 177 15.57 3.10 -14.16
C PRO A 177 16.46 3.90 -13.19
N PRO A 178 17.75 4.03 -13.50
CA PRO A 178 18.65 4.91 -12.76
C PRO A 178 18.11 6.33 -12.67
N ASN A 179 18.50 7.05 -11.62
CA ASN A 179 18.08 8.43 -11.39
C ASN A 179 16.55 8.62 -11.33
N THR A 180 15.82 7.59 -10.94
CA THR A 180 14.38 7.69 -10.61
C THR A 180 14.17 7.51 -9.11
N ARG A 181 13.03 7.99 -8.59
CA ARG A 181 12.67 7.88 -7.18
C ARG A 181 11.54 6.87 -7.02
N VAL A 182 11.73 5.97 -6.06
CA VAL A 182 10.71 4.98 -5.66
C VAL A 182 10.20 5.33 -4.28
N PHE A 183 8.88 5.28 -4.09
CA PHE A 183 8.22 5.48 -2.80
C PHE A 183 7.63 4.17 -2.33
N ILE A 184 7.78 3.89 -1.04
CA ILE A 184 7.24 2.72 -0.38
C ILE A 184 6.33 3.17 0.76
N ARG A 185 5.24 2.45 0.95
CA ARG A 185 4.29 2.61 2.04
C ARG A 185 4.02 1.25 2.65
N THR A 186 4.05 1.16 3.98
CA THR A 186 3.82 -0.08 4.70
C THR A 186 2.88 0.12 5.87
N TRP A 187 2.13 -0.92 6.23
CA TRP A 187 1.38 -1.05 7.46
C TRP A 187 1.17 -2.50 7.82
N GLN A 188 0.88 -2.74 9.11
CA GLN A 188 0.60 -4.07 9.64
C GLN A 188 -0.77 -4.58 9.19
N VAL A 189 -0.89 -5.90 9.11
CA VAL A 189 -2.15 -6.60 8.86
C VAL A 189 -2.25 -7.82 9.77
N VAL A 190 -3.39 -7.97 10.45
CA VAL A 190 -3.71 -9.12 11.31
C VAL A 190 -5.12 -9.57 10.99
N ASP A 191 -5.29 -10.82 10.61
CA ASP A 191 -6.61 -11.43 10.29
C ASP A 191 -7.49 -10.58 9.35
N GLY A 192 -6.86 -9.90 8.39
CA GLY A 192 -7.55 -9.00 7.44
C GLY A 192 -7.80 -7.58 7.96
N TRP A 193 -7.50 -7.29 9.22
CA TRP A 193 -7.49 -5.93 9.74
C TRP A 193 -6.22 -5.19 9.32
N GLU A 194 -6.36 -3.95 8.87
CA GLU A 194 -5.25 -3.10 8.44
C GLU A 194 -4.97 -1.98 9.45
N ASN A 195 -3.73 -1.88 9.93
CA ASN A 195 -3.30 -0.77 10.79
C ASN A 195 -2.83 0.45 9.98
N ARG A 196 -3.75 1.08 9.26
CA ARG A 196 -3.43 2.27 8.45
C ARG A 196 -3.07 3.50 9.28
N GLY A 197 -3.45 3.52 10.57
CA GLY A 197 -3.15 4.63 11.49
C GLY A 197 -1.67 4.77 11.78
N GLN A 198 -0.92 3.67 11.72
CA GLN A 198 0.54 3.62 11.96
C GLN A 198 1.32 3.38 10.65
N MET A 199 0.79 3.82 9.52
CA MET A 199 1.43 3.69 8.22
C MET A 199 2.83 4.33 8.21
N GLN A 200 3.82 3.59 7.67
CA GLN A 200 5.18 4.09 7.45
C GLN A 200 5.38 4.46 5.98
N LEU A 201 6.07 5.57 5.75
CA LEU A 201 6.41 6.07 4.42
C LEU A 201 7.92 6.21 4.28
N THR A 202 8.47 5.73 3.19
CA THR A 202 9.89 5.91 2.86
C THR A 202 10.07 6.06 1.36
N ASN A 203 11.19 6.62 0.93
CA ASN A 203 11.55 6.69 -0.47
C ASN A 203 13.08 6.69 -0.63
N ALA A 204 13.54 6.35 -1.82
CA ALA A 204 14.95 6.43 -2.17
C ALA A 204 15.13 6.69 -3.67
N LEU A 205 16.26 7.29 -4.00
CA LEU A 205 16.73 7.51 -5.37
C LEU A 205 17.45 6.25 -5.85
N VAL A 206 17.10 5.78 -7.05
CA VAL A 206 17.79 4.65 -7.71
C VAL A 206 19.18 5.11 -8.13
N PRO A 207 20.27 4.46 -7.69
CA PRO A 207 21.62 4.88 -8.01
C PRO A 207 21.91 4.73 -9.51
N THR A 208 22.75 5.61 -10.04
CA THR A 208 23.30 5.51 -11.39
C THR A 208 24.37 4.43 -11.38
N PRO A 209 24.42 3.51 -12.37
CA PRO A 209 25.53 2.56 -12.52
C PRO A 209 26.86 3.32 -12.63
N GLY A 210 27.85 2.90 -11.87
CA GLY A 210 29.18 3.56 -11.87
C GLY A 210 29.33 4.80 -10.96
N ALA A 211 28.26 5.32 -10.37
CA ALA A 211 28.40 6.20 -9.23
C ALA A 211 28.86 5.34 -8.04
N GLY A 212 30.17 5.29 -7.85
CA GLY A 212 30.82 4.42 -6.89
C GLY A 212 30.12 4.45 -5.54
N THR A 213 30.06 3.32 -4.90
CA THR A 213 29.81 3.19 -3.46
C THR A 213 30.95 3.91 -2.72
N GLY A 214 31.03 5.22 -2.93
CA GLY A 214 31.92 6.12 -2.23
C GLY A 214 31.65 5.97 -0.75
N GLY A 215 32.60 5.34 -0.07
CA GLY A 215 32.53 5.07 1.35
C GLY A 215 32.07 6.29 2.11
N TRP A 216 31.26 6.06 3.08
CA TRP A 216 30.95 6.98 4.16
C TRP A 216 32.27 7.53 4.70
N ARG A 217 32.64 8.76 4.25
CA ARG A 217 33.69 9.52 4.94
C ARG A 217 33.14 9.73 6.34
N ARG A 218 33.69 9.00 7.31
CA ARG A 218 33.61 9.36 8.72
C ARG A 218 34.13 10.78 8.80
N ASN A 219 33.29 11.73 9.20
CA ASN A 219 33.75 13.01 9.69
C ASN A 219 34.64 12.70 10.89
N ARG A 220 35.95 12.72 10.69
CA ARG A 220 36.88 12.85 11.79
C ARG A 220 36.65 14.24 12.34
N ALA A 221 36.11 14.28 13.53
CA ALA A 221 36.28 15.44 14.39
C ALA A 221 37.77 15.52 14.78
N ASP A 222 38.56 16.20 13.98
CA ASP A 222 39.87 16.68 14.38
C ASP A 222 39.66 18.04 15.04
N GLY A 223 39.65 18.02 16.33
CA GLY A 223 39.53 19.19 17.17
C GLY A 223 40.23 18.99 18.50
N GLN A 224 41.51 18.68 18.47
CA GLN A 224 42.35 18.86 19.65
C GLN A 224 43.66 19.50 19.24
N LYS A 225 43.81 20.76 19.56
CA LYS A 225 45.04 21.46 19.89
C LYS A 225 44.68 22.32 21.08
N GLY A 226 45.34 22.15 22.19
CA GLY A 226 46.65 22.43 22.60
C GLY A 226 46.68 23.76 23.26
#